data_56c6daa1754c6cd2bcdd5fca988db580
#
_entry.id   56c6daa1754c6cd2bcdd5fca988db580
#
_cell.length_a   1.000
_cell.length_b   1.000
_cell.length_c   1.000
_cell.angle_alpha   90.00
_cell.angle_beta   90.00
_cell.angle_gamma   90.00
#
_symmetry.space_group_name_H-M   'P 1'
#
loop_
_entity.id
_entity.type
_entity.pdbx_description
1 polymer ?
#
loop_
_entity_poly.entity_id
_entity_poly.type
_entity_poly.pdbx_seq_one_letter_code
_entity_poly.pdbx_strand_id
1 'polypeptide(L)'
;MIGRIWYPQLDVYDTARRIGLLLSAWQDNPPSLERLFIADFYLANPPLIHKTTMPEKVREYFRELQVTKPEKTFLSYPAAPILFHKMEPIQRQAIQALVGKRVISSSHIRRGVAKLSDFGKSFFDEMVSTASTTKEQELVVFLTTSFAVLGTDDTRDLRRRTGLRRAAR
;
A
#
# COMPACT_ATOMS: atom_id res chain seq x y z
N MET A 1 -16.71 -1.03 -29.77
CA MET A 1 -16.38 -0.40 -28.46
C MET A 1 -15.19 -1.12 -27.87
N ILE A 2 -14.04 -0.45 -27.80
CA ILE A 2 -12.91 -0.96 -27.03
C ILE A 2 -13.24 -0.62 -25.57
N GLY A 3 -13.69 -1.60 -24.79
CA GLY A 3 -13.90 -1.41 -23.36
C GLY A 3 -12.57 -0.96 -22.73
N ARG A 4 -12.56 0.20 -22.12
CA ARG A 4 -11.41 0.68 -21.36
C ARG A 4 -11.21 -0.31 -20.21
N ILE A 5 -10.15 -1.13 -20.28
CA ILE A 5 -9.79 -2.02 -19.19
C ILE A 5 -9.44 -1.13 -18.00
N TRP A 6 -10.25 -1.22 -16.94
CA TRP A 6 -9.99 -0.50 -15.70
C TRP A 6 -8.90 -1.21 -14.91
N TYR A 7 -7.86 -0.47 -14.57
CA TYR A 7 -6.75 -0.95 -13.76
C TYR A 7 -6.82 -0.25 -12.38
N PRO A 8 -7.30 -0.93 -11.32
CA PRO A 8 -7.43 -0.34 -9.98
C PRO A 8 -6.13 0.27 -9.46
N GLN A 9 -5.00 -0.35 -9.77
CA GLN A 9 -3.68 0.13 -9.38
C GLN A 9 -3.29 1.47 -10.00
N LEU A 10 -3.95 1.89 -11.08
CA LEU A 10 -3.72 3.17 -11.78
C LEU A 10 -4.91 4.14 -11.63
N ASP A 11 -5.85 3.86 -10.74
CA ASP A 11 -6.98 4.72 -10.43
C ASP A 11 -6.68 5.56 -9.17
N VAL A 12 -6.77 6.88 -9.29
CA VAL A 12 -6.47 7.83 -8.20
C VAL A 12 -7.45 7.66 -7.03
N TYR A 13 -8.73 7.43 -7.30
CA TYR A 13 -9.76 7.30 -6.26
C TYR A 13 -9.61 6.00 -5.49
N ASP A 14 -9.36 4.90 -6.19
CA ASP A 14 -9.10 3.61 -5.54
C ASP A 14 -7.78 3.64 -4.76
N THR A 15 -6.75 4.30 -5.30
CA THR A 15 -5.49 4.53 -4.58
C THR A 15 -5.70 5.36 -3.31
N ALA A 16 -6.51 6.43 -3.37
CA ALA A 16 -6.84 7.24 -2.20
C ALA A 16 -7.59 6.41 -1.14
N ARG A 17 -8.53 5.55 -1.54
CA ARG A 17 -9.23 4.61 -0.67
C ARG A 17 -8.24 3.66 0.02
N ARG A 18 -7.37 2.99 -0.72
CA ARG A 18 -6.38 2.06 -0.17
C ARG A 18 -5.40 2.75 0.80
N ILE A 19 -4.90 3.93 0.44
CA ILE A 19 -4.02 4.73 1.29
C ILE A 19 -4.72 5.09 2.60
N GLY A 20 -5.98 5.48 2.54
CA GLY A 20 -6.77 5.78 3.74
C GLY A 20 -6.98 4.57 4.63
N LEU A 21 -7.29 3.41 4.06
CA LEU A 21 -7.43 2.14 4.81
C LEU A 21 -6.10 1.75 5.48
N LEU A 22 -4.98 1.85 4.78
CA LEU A 22 -3.65 1.57 5.35
C LEU A 22 -3.34 2.52 6.51
N LEU A 23 -3.55 3.82 6.35
CA LEU A 23 -3.27 4.80 7.39
C LEU A 23 -4.22 4.69 8.59
N SER A 24 -5.47 4.28 8.39
CA SER A 24 -6.42 4.00 9.48
C SER A 24 -5.97 2.82 10.34
N ALA A 25 -5.42 1.79 9.71
CA ALA A 25 -4.91 0.61 10.42
C ALA A 25 -3.48 0.78 10.98
N TRP A 26 -2.76 1.84 10.59
CA TRP A 26 -1.37 2.06 11.03
C TRP A 26 -1.33 2.60 12.46
N GLN A 27 -0.98 1.74 13.42
CA GLN A 27 -1.07 2.06 14.86
C GLN A 27 0.18 2.71 15.43
N ASP A 28 1.36 2.37 14.89
CA ASP A 28 2.65 2.84 15.38
C ASP A 28 3.05 4.21 14.78
N ASN A 29 4.34 4.49 14.77
CA ASN A 29 4.86 5.71 14.18
C ASN A 29 4.39 5.89 12.74
N PRO A 30 3.99 7.11 12.33
CA PRO A 30 3.53 7.37 10.98
C PRO A 30 4.53 6.87 9.94
N PRO A 31 4.09 6.14 8.91
CA PRO A 31 5.00 5.60 7.90
C PRO A 31 5.61 6.71 7.05
N SER A 32 6.84 6.49 6.56
CA SER A 32 7.36 7.30 5.47
C SER A 32 6.51 7.14 4.21
N LEU A 33 6.51 8.13 3.34
CA LEU A 33 5.77 8.05 2.06
C LEU A 33 6.19 6.84 1.24
N GLU A 34 7.47 6.51 1.23
CA GLU A 34 7.95 5.34 0.49
C GLU A 34 7.41 4.02 1.05
N ARG A 35 7.41 3.88 2.38
CA ARG A 35 6.85 2.70 3.04
C ARG A 35 5.34 2.57 2.77
N LEU A 36 4.62 3.68 2.83
CA LEU A 36 3.21 3.73 2.49
C LEU A 36 2.95 3.34 1.03
N PHE A 37 3.77 3.83 0.10
CA PHE A 37 3.65 3.50 -1.33
C PHE A 37 3.96 2.03 -1.62
N ILE A 38 4.91 1.43 -0.91
CA ILE A 38 5.18 0.00 -1.00
C ILE A 38 4.00 -0.81 -0.45
N ALA A 39 3.42 -0.40 0.68
CA ALA A 39 2.23 -1.06 1.23
C ALA A 39 1.03 -0.95 0.28
N ASP A 40 0.77 0.22 -0.29
CA ASP A 40 -0.28 0.41 -1.30
C ASP A 40 -0.04 -0.43 -2.56
N PHE A 41 1.21 -0.52 -3.02
CA PHE A 41 1.56 -1.39 -4.14
C PHE A 41 1.17 -2.84 -3.91
N TYR A 42 1.46 -3.37 -2.72
CA TYR A 42 1.11 -4.75 -2.38
C TYR A 42 -0.38 -4.94 -2.09
N LEU A 43 -1.06 -3.93 -1.54
CA LEU A 43 -2.51 -3.98 -1.38
C LEU A 43 -3.23 -4.02 -2.74
N ALA A 44 -2.72 -3.29 -3.73
CA ALA A 44 -3.22 -3.32 -5.11
C ALA A 44 -2.82 -4.59 -5.88
N ASN A 45 -1.72 -5.23 -5.52
CA ASN A 45 -1.15 -6.39 -6.22
C ASN A 45 -0.73 -7.49 -5.24
N PRO A 46 -1.67 -8.09 -4.47
CA PRO A 46 -1.35 -9.04 -3.41
C PRO A 46 -0.48 -10.23 -3.83
N PRO A 47 -0.68 -10.85 -5.02
CA PRO A 47 0.15 -11.97 -5.45
C PRO A 47 1.64 -11.67 -5.51
N LEU A 48 2.03 -10.42 -5.72
CA LEU A 48 3.44 -10.01 -5.81
C LEU A 48 4.17 -10.03 -4.47
N ILE A 49 3.44 -10.09 -3.33
CA ILE A 49 4.04 -10.25 -1.99
C ILE A 49 4.84 -11.55 -1.89
N HIS A 50 4.44 -12.61 -2.60
CA HIS A 50 5.17 -13.88 -2.62
C HIS A 50 6.64 -13.75 -3.05
N LYS A 51 7.00 -12.69 -3.78
CA LYS A 51 8.37 -12.40 -4.23
C LYS A 51 9.20 -11.63 -3.20
N THR A 52 8.63 -11.24 -2.08
CA THR A 52 9.32 -10.49 -1.03
C THR A 52 10.10 -11.44 -0.11
N THR A 53 11.33 -11.07 0.22
CA THR A 53 12.12 -11.79 1.22
C THR A 53 11.66 -11.42 2.63
N MET A 54 11.10 -12.39 3.35
CA MET A 54 10.54 -12.20 4.69
C MET A 54 11.18 -13.14 5.70
N PRO A 55 11.35 -12.71 6.98
CA PRO A 55 11.63 -13.61 8.10
C PRO A 55 10.53 -14.66 8.25
N GLU A 56 10.86 -15.82 8.84
CA GLU A 56 9.94 -16.95 8.92
C GLU A 56 8.61 -16.57 9.61
N LYS A 57 8.64 -15.87 10.74
CA LYS A 57 7.42 -15.44 11.44
C LYS A 57 6.47 -14.59 10.58
N VAL A 58 7.03 -13.66 9.78
CA VAL A 58 6.24 -12.83 8.86
C VAL A 58 5.68 -13.68 7.72
N ARG A 59 6.47 -14.64 7.24
CA ARG A 59 6.07 -15.57 6.19
C ARG A 59 4.98 -16.53 6.64
N GLU A 60 5.02 -17.00 7.88
CA GLU A 60 3.97 -17.83 8.48
C GLU A 60 2.64 -17.08 8.47
N TYR A 61 2.61 -15.86 8.98
CA TYR A 61 1.39 -15.04 8.95
C TYR A 61 0.90 -14.81 7.51
N PHE A 62 1.81 -14.51 6.58
CA PHE A 62 1.43 -14.33 5.18
C PHE A 62 0.80 -15.60 4.56
N ARG A 63 1.28 -16.80 4.93
CA ARG A 63 0.67 -18.07 4.49
C ARG A 63 -0.78 -18.22 4.95
N GLU A 64 -1.08 -17.77 6.17
CA GLU A 64 -2.45 -17.83 6.72
C GLU A 64 -3.44 -16.99 5.92
N LEU A 65 -3.00 -15.91 5.28
CA LEU A 65 -3.83 -15.08 4.41
C LEU A 65 -4.26 -15.77 3.10
N GLN A 66 -3.64 -16.89 2.75
CA GLN A 66 -3.95 -17.69 1.55
C GLN A 66 -3.98 -16.86 0.25
N VAL A 67 -3.10 -15.89 0.13
CA VAL A 67 -2.98 -15.06 -1.07
C VAL A 67 -2.56 -15.92 -2.26
N THR A 68 -3.28 -15.81 -3.37
CA THR A 68 -2.99 -16.55 -4.60
C THR A 68 -1.59 -16.24 -5.13
N LYS A 69 -0.85 -17.26 -5.57
CA LYS A 69 0.47 -17.07 -6.19
C LYS A 69 0.36 -16.40 -7.57
N PRO A 70 1.34 -15.61 -8.01
CA PRO A 70 1.28 -14.88 -9.28
C PRO A 70 1.04 -15.79 -10.48
N GLU A 71 1.63 -16.99 -10.49
CA GLU A 71 1.53 -17.95 -11.58
C GLU A 71 0.12 -18.55 -11.74
N LYS A 72 -0.70 -18.43 -10.71
CA LYS A 72 -2.09 -18.92 -10.69
C LYS A 72 -3.13 -17.84 -10.95
N THR A 73 -2.70 -16.61 -11.21
CA THR A 73 -3.61 -15.52 -11.56
C THR A 73 -3.82 -15.45 -13.06
N PHE A 74 -5.04 -15.07 -13.48
CA PHE A 74 -5.33 -14.80 -14.89
C PHE A 74 -4.72 -13.48 -15.38
N LEU A 75 -4.17 -12.66 -14.46
CA LEU A 75 -3.54 -11.38 -14.77
C LEU A 75 -2.05 -11.59 -15.01
N SER A 76 -1.57 -11.14 -16.18
CA SER A 76 -0.15 -11.00 -16.43
C SER A 76 0.34 -9.72 -15.77
N TYR A 77 1.21 -9.86 -14.76
CA TYR A 77 1.83 -8.71 -14.12
C TYR A 77 3.09 -8.28 -14.89
N PRO A 78 3.27 -6.98 -15.16
CA PRO A 78 4.57 -6.46 -15.53
C PRO A 78 5.62 -6.76 -14.43
N ALA A 79 6.91 -6.60 -14.73
CA ALA A 79 7.94 -6.67 -13.69
C ALA A 79 7.58 -5.70 -12.54
N ALA A 80 7.61 -6.21 -11.30
CA ALA A 80 7.16 -5.45 -10.13
C ALA A 80 7.78 -4.05 -9.98
N PRO A 81 9.10 -3.84 -10.25
CA PRO A 81 9.69 -2.50 -10.20
C PRO A 81 9.10 -1.55 -11.26
N ILE A 82 8.78 -2.05 -12.45
CA ILE A 82 8.18 -1.24 -13.53
C ILE A 82 6.76 -0.83 -13.14
N LEU A 83 5.96 -1.75 -12.62
CA LEU A 83 4.61 -1.46 -12.16
C LEU A 83 4.61 -0.48 -10.99
N PHE A 84 5.50 -0.69 -10.02
CA PHE A 84 5.67 0.22 -8.88
C PHE A 84 6.02 1.65 -9.34
N HIS A 85 6.93 1.77 -10.30
CA HIS A 85 7.27 3.08 -10.88
C HIS A 85 6.07 3.75 -11.58
N LYS A 86 5.27 2.97 -12.32
CA LYS A 86 4.05 3.49 -12.96
C LYS A 86 2.97 3.93 -11.97
N MET A 87 2.90 3.32 -10.80
CA MET A 87 1.95 3.69 -9.75
C MET A 87 2.34 4.97 -9.01
N GLU A 88 3.62 5.34 -8.97
CA GLU A 88 4.09 6.48 -8.18
C GLU A 88 3.38 7.81 -8.49
N PRO A 89 3.19 8.25 -9.76
CA PRO A 89 2.46 9.47 -10.05
C PRO A 89 1.03 9.45 -9.51
N ILE A 90 0.37 8.31 -9.59
CA ILE A 90 -1.01 8.12 -9.13
C ILE A 90 -1.06 8.18 -7.59
N GLN A 91 -0.13 7.52 -6.92
CA GLN A 91 0.00 7.57 -5.45
C GLN A 91 0.24 9.00 -4.96
N ARG A 92 1.09 9.77 -5.65
CA ARG A 92 1.34 11.18 -5.32
C ARG A 92 0.08 12.04 -5.52
N GLN A 93 -0.66 11.84 -6.61
CA GLN A 93 -1.93 12.54 -6.83
C GLN A 93 -2.96 12.19 -5.76
N ALA A 94 -3.05 10.92 -5.35
CA ALA A 94 -3.95 10.49 -4.27
C ALA A 94 -3.58 11.18 -2.94
N ILE A 95 -2.30 11.24 -2.58
CA ILE A 95 -1.83 11.97 -1.39
C ILE A 95 -2.20 13.45 -1.47
N GLN A 96 -1.97 14.11 -2.61
CA GLN A 96 -2.31 15.52 -2.79
C GLN A 96 -3.81 15.77 -2.64
N ALA A 97 -4.65 14.90 -3.21
CA ALA A 97 -6.10 14.97 -3.08
C ALA A 97 -6.54 14.81 -1.61
N LEU A 98 -5.98 13.84 -0.89
CA LEU A 98 -6.30 13.59 0.52
C LEU A 98 -5.83 14.75 1.43
N VAL A 99 -4.69 15.36 1.13
CA VAL A 99 -4.21 16.57 1.84
C VAL A 99 -5.13 17.75 1.54
N GLY A 100 -5.49 17.97 0.28
CA GLY A 100 -6.41 19.05 -0.12
C GLY A 100 -7.79 18.95 0.53
N LYS A 101 -8.26 17.72 0.77
CA LYS A 101 -9.52 17.43 1.49
C LYS A 101 -9.35 17.40 3.02
N ARG A 102 -8.17 17.72 3.55
CA ARG A 102 -7.82 17.68 4.97
C ARG A 102 -7.96 16.30 5.63
N VAL A 103 -7.95 15.24 4.84
CA VAL A 103 -7.98 13.85 5.33
C VAL A 103 -6.61 13.43 5.85
N ILE A 104 -5.53 13.84 5.17
CA ILE A 104 -4.14 13.65 5.61
C ILE A 104 -3.59 14.98 6.14
N SER A 105 -2.84 14.90 7.24
CA SER A 105 -2.19 16.04 7.86
C SER A 105 -1.05 16.58 6.99
N SER A 106 -1.18 17.81 6.50
CA SER A 106 -0.16 18.48 5.69
C SER A 106 1.17 18.67 6.42
N SER A 107 1.13 18.88 7.75
CA SER A 107 2.33 19.04 8.58
C SER A 107 3.17 17.76 8.64
N HIS A 108 2.53 16.59 8.62
CA HIS A 108 3.22 15.30 8.59
C HIS A 108 3.84 15.04 7.21
N ILE A 109 3.13 15.37 6.13
CA ILE A 109 3.64 15.24 4.75
C ILE A 109 4.91 16.09 4.56
N ARG A 110 4.95 17.31 5.08
CA ARG A 110 6.16 18.16 5.03
C ARG A 110 7.38 17.54 5.73
N ARG A 111 7.14 16.65 6.70
CA ARG A 111 8.20 15.88 7.40
C ARG A 111 8.51 14.54 6.73
N GLY A 112 7.92 14.25 5.58
CA GLY A 112 8.16 13.03 4.81
C GLY A 112 7.42 11.78 5.33
N VAL A 113 6.46 11.96 6.24
CA VAL A 113 5.63 10.88 6.80
C VAL A 113 4.15 11.16 6.54
N ALA A 114 3.33 10.12 6.53
CA ALA A 114 1.89 10.23 6.30
C ALA A 114 1.11 9.88 7.57
N LYS A 115 0.15 10.74 7.93
CA LYS A 115 -0.77 10.49 9.05
C LYS A 115 -2.14 11.07 8.72
N LEU A 116 -3.20 10.35 9.07
CA LEU A 116 -4.57 10.89 9.01
C LEU A 116 -4.71 12.05 9.99
N SER A 117 -5.50 13.05 9.60
CA SER A 117 -6.03 14.04 10.53
C SER A 117 -7.12 13.39 11.41
N ASP A 118 -7.58 14.09 12.45
CA ASP A 118 -8.70 13.58 13.26
C ASP A 118 -9.96 13.37 12.42
N PHE A 119 -10.23 14.30 11.49
CA PHE A 119 -11.31 14.15 10.51
C PHE A 119 -11.10 12.92 9.62
N GLY A 120 -9.90 12.75 9.07
CA GLY A 120 -9.58 11.60 8.22
C GLY A 120 -9.71 10.27 8.96
N LYS A 121 -9.30 10.23 10.22
CA LYS A 121 -9.42 9.04 11.07
C LYS A 121 -10.90 8.68 11.28
N SER A 122 -11.72 9.61 11.73
CA SER A 122 -13.16 9.37 11.91
C SER A 122 -13.82 8.91 10.61
N PHE A 123 -13.48 9.55 9.49
CA PHE A 123 -14.03 9.20 8.19
C PHE A 123 -13.69 7.77 7.77
N PHE A 124 -12.44 7.34 7.90
CA PHE A 124 -12.05 5.98 7.52
C PHE A 124 -12.48 4.93 8.54
N ASP A 125 -12.54 5.23 9.82
CA ASP A 125 -13.08 4.32 10.84
C ASP A 125 -14.55 3.96 10.55
N GLU A 126 -15.36 4.91 10.06
CA GLU A 126 -16.73 4.65 9.60
C GLU A 126 -16.79 3.89 8.28
N MET A 127 -15.85 4.14 7.38
CA MET A 127 -15.86 3.56 6.04
C MET A 127 -15.29 2.16 5.93
N VAL A 128 -14.45 1.71 6.86
CA VAL A 128 -13.71 0.43 6.75
C VAL A 128 -14.63 -0.73 6.42
N SER A 129 -15.77 -0.84 7.09
CA SER A 129 -16.73 -1.95 6.89
C SER A 129 -17.44 -1.93 5.53
N THR A 130 -17.59 -0.75 4.92
CA THR A 130 -18.31 -0.58 3.64
C THR A 130 -17.38 -0.43 2.46
N ALA A 131 -16.16 0.08 2.68
CA ALA A 131 -15.18 0.39 1.64
C ALA A 131 -14.18 -0.75 1.36
N SER A 132 -14.21 -1.84 2.13
CA SER A 132 -13.26 -2.94 2.01
C SER A 132 -13.89 -4.31 2.28
N THR A 133 -13.36 -5.35 1.63
CA THR A 133 -13.73 -6.75 1.92
C THR A 133 -12.97 -7.25 3.14
N THR A 134 -13.45 -8.34 3.78
CA THR A 134 -12.75 -9.00 4.89
C THR A 134 -11.32 -9.38 4.53
N LYS A 135 -11.11 -9.97 3.33
CA LYS A 135 -9.77 -10.33 2.84
C LYS A 135 -8.86 -9.12 2.65
N GLU A 136 -9.39 -8.01 2.18
CA GLU A 136 -8.63 -6.77 2.04
C GLU A 136 -8.26 -6.21 3.42
N GLN A 137 -9.16 -6.26 4.40
CA GLN A 137 -8.88 -5.84 5.77
C GLN A 137 -7.78 -6.68 6.43
N GLU A 138 -7.83 -8.01 6.27
CA GLU A 138 -6.78 -8.92 6.76
C GLU A 138 -5.42 -8.58 6.14
N LEU A 139 -5.40 -8.30 4.84
CA LEU A 139 -4.18 -7.90 4.15
C LEU A 139 -3.68 -6.52 4.61
N VAL A 140 -4.58 -5.56 4.84
CA VAL A 140 -4.25 -4.25 5.41
C VAL A 140 -3.60 -4.42 6.79
N VAL A 141 -4.17 -5.24 7.67
CA VAL A 141 -3.59 -5.53 8.98
C VAL A 141 -2.19 -6.14 8.83
N PHE A 142 -2.01 -7.11 7.96
CA PHE A 142 -0.69 -7.70 7.69
C PHE A 142 0.34 -6.66 7.23
N LEU A 143 -0.02 -5.82 6.27
CA LEU A 143 0.87 -4.80 5.69
C LEU A 143 1.25 -3.69 6.69
N THR A 144 0.36 -3.37 7.62
CA THR A 144 0.56 -2.30 8.61
C THR A 144 1.16 -2.79 9.94
N THR A 145 1.24 -4.11 10.15
CA THR A 145 1.81 -4.72 11.35
C THR A 145 3.04 -5.57 11.03
N SER A 146 2.84 -6.84 10.69
CA SER A 146 3.92 -7.81 10.49
C SER A 146 4.86 -7.45 9.34
N PHE A 147 4.32 -6.94 8.23
CA PHE A 147 5.12 -6.46 7.10
C PHE A 147 5.80 -5.12 7.40
N ALA A 148 5.15 -4.26 8.19
CA ALA A 148 5.65 -2.93 8.54
C ALA A 148 6.96 -2.95 9.34
N VAL A 149 7.26 -4.04 10.05
CA VAL A 149 8.53 -4.18 10.78
C VAL A 149 9.72 -4.50 9.86
N LEU A 150 9.48 -4.86 8.59
CA LEU A 150 10.56 -5.10 7.63
C LEU A 150 11.25 -3.78 7.29
N GLY A 151 12.57 -3.74 7.47
CA GLY A 151 13.38 -2.55 7.14
C GLY A 151 12.96 -1.31 7.94
N THR A 152 12.58 -1.44 9.21
CA THR A 152 12.20 -0.32 10.08
C THR A 152 13.32 0.71 10.23
N ASP A 153 14.56 0.24 10.29
CA ASP A 153 15.72 1.09 10.52
C ASP A 153 16.33 1.64 9.22
N ASP A 154 16.04 1.02 8.06
CA ASP A 154 16.59 1.45 6.76
C ASP A 154 15.63 1.11 5.60
N THR A 155 15.19 2.15 4.89
CA THR A 155 14.44 2.02 3.63
C THR A 155 15.20 1.24 2.56
N ARG A 156 16.53 1.20 2.61
CA ARG A 156 17.34 0.38 1.70
C ARG A 156 17.13 -1.12 1.93
N ASP A 157 16.99 -1.53 3.19
CA ASP A 157 16.69 -2.92 3.51
C ASP A 157 15.30 -3.32 2.98
N LEU A 158 14.30 -2.46 3.15
CA LEU A 158 12.96 -2.70 2.59
C LEU A 158 12.99 -2.84 1.07
N ARG A 159 13.71 -1.95 0.36
CA ARG A 159 13.90 -2.04 -1.10
C ARG A 159 14.60 -3.32 -1.51
N ARG A 160 15.61 -3.76 -0.77
CA ARG A 160 16.33 -5.00 -1.04
C ARG A 160 15.40 -6.21 -0.89
N ARG A 161 14.58 -6.25 0.16
CA ARG A 161 13.65 -7.35 0.44
C ARG A 161 12.52 -7.45 -0.57
N THR A 162 12.01 -6.31 -1.01
CA THR A 162 10.89 -6.24 -1.95
C THR A 162 11.33 -6.28 -3.41
N GLY A 163 12.58 -5.97 -3.70
CA GLY A 163 13.05 -5.75 -5.06
C GLY A 163 12.50 -4.49 -5.72
N LEU A 164 11.70 -3.69 -5.02
CA LEU A 164 11.10 -2.47 -5.53
C LEU A 164 12.13 -1.34 -5.49
N ARG A 165 12.75 -1.06 -6.64
CA ARG A 165 13.67 0.05 -6.82
C ARG A 165 13.02 1.10 -7.70
N ARG A 166 13.18 2.37 -7.34
CA ARG A 166 12.87 3.46 -8.26
C ARG A 166 13.94 3.47 -9.35
N ALA A 167 13.52 3.68 -10.60
CA ALA A 167 14.49 4.00 -11.64
C ALA A 167 15.25 5.26 -11.22
N ALA A 168 16.58 5.23 -11.32
CA ALA A 168 17.38 6.44 -11.16
C ALA A 168 16.88 7.48 -12.17
N ARG A 169 16.61 8.70 -11.69
CA ARG A 169 16.32 9.85 -12.56
C ARG A 169 17.56 10.25 -13.30
#